data_3306b7a1cb104c99f9d4a3946ee9494d
#
_entry.id   3306b7a1cb104c99f9d4a3946ee9494d
#
_cell.length_a   1.000
_cell.length_b   1.000
_cell.length_c   1.000
_cell.angle_alpha   90.00
_cell.angle_beta   90.00
_cell.angle_gamma   90.00
#
_symmetry.space_group_name_H-M   'P 1'
#
loop_
_entity.id
_entity.type
_entity.pdbx_description
1 polymer ?
#
loop_
_entity_poly.entity_id
_entity_poly.type
_entity_poly.pdbx_seq_one_letter_code
_entity_poly.pdbx_strand_id
1 'polypeptide(L)'
;MIHLVKHINKVEPFKINVLFNTGETKTVDLSQKLIDWSKSDNSKFKDLLNPDYFITVKLNSDLETVCWDNGIDFCPDSLYNWGK
;
A
#
# COMPACT_ATOMS: atom_id res chain seq x y z
N MET A 1 15.26 11.77 6.11
CA MET A 1 13.91 12.36 6.20
C MET A 1 12.87 11.26 6.27
N ILE A 2 11.91 11.39 7.18
CA ILE A 2 10.83 10.42 7.32
C ILE A 2 9.74 10.73 6.28
N HIS A 3 9.34 9.73 5.52
CA HIS A 3 8.24 9.84 4.57
C HIS A 3 6.95 9.37 5.23
N LEU A 4 5.86 10.11 5.03
CA LEU A 4 4.55 9.79 5.57
C LEU A 4 3.53 9.92 4.44
N VAL A 5 2.53 9.04 4.42
CA VAL A 5 1.44 9.12 3.46
C VAL A 5 0.35 10.02 4.01
N LYS A 6 0.01 11.08 3.28
CA LYS A 6 -0.97 12.07 3.70
C LYS A 6 -2.33 11.89 3.05
N HIS A 7 -2.38 11.28 1.88
CA HIS A 7 -3.63 11.09 1.15
C HIS A 7 -3.52 9.96 0.14
N ILE A 8 -4.60 9.23 -0.05
CA ILE A 8 -4.72 8.24 -1.12
C ILE A 8 -5.53 8.90 -2.23
N ASN A 9 -4.88 9.17 -3.37
CA ASN A 9 -5.49 9.89 -4.49
C ASN A 9 -6.29 8.97 -5.40
N LYS A 10 -5.78 7.77 -5.66
CA LYS A 10 -6.38 6.82 -6.58
C LYS A 10 -6.00 5.40 -6.19
N VAL A 11 -6.93 4.47 -6.36
CA VAL A 11 -6.71 3.04 -6.11
C VAL A 11 -7.15 2.26 -7.34
N GLU A 12 -6.26 1.39 -7.81
CA GLU A 12 -6.56 0.40 -8.85
C GLU A 12 -6.10 -0.95 -8.32
N PRO A 13 -6.59 -2.06 -8.88
CA PRO A 13 -6.08 -3.37 -8.48
C PRO A 13 -4.56 -3.41 -8.58
N PHE A 14 -3.95 -3.62 -7.41
CA PHE A 14 -2.53 -3.77 -7.15
C PHE A 14 -1.68 -2.52 -7.33
N LYS A 15 -2.31 -1.35 -7.55
CA LYS A 15 -1.62 -0.05 -7.64
C LYS A 15 -2.33 0.98 -6.79
N ILE A 16 -1.56 1.81 -6.12
CA ILE A 16 -2.10 2.95 -5.37
C ILE A 16 -1.31 4.21 -5.73
N ASN A 17 -2.02 5.31 -5.87
CA ASN A 17 -1.41 6.62 -6.05
C ASN A 17 -1.60 7.40 -4.76
N VAL A 18 -0.51 7.83 -4.15
CA VAL A 18 -0.54 8.47 -2.83
C VAL A 18 0.24 9.78 -2.82
N LEU A 19 -0.19 10.68 -1.94
CA LEU A 19 0.50 11.93 -1.65
C LEU A 19 1.33 11.75 -0.39
N PHE A 20 2.60 12.08 -0.47
CA PHE A 20 3.52 12.05 0.67
C PHE A 20 3.64 13.42 1.34
N ASN A 21 4.17 13.42 2.56
CA ASN A 21 4.42 14.65 3.33
C ASN A 21 5.41 15.62 2.65
N THR A 22 6.18 15.13 1.69
CA THR A 22 7.09 15.96 0.88
C THR A 22 6.37 16.80 -0.17
N GLY A 23 5.07 16.55 -0.39
CA GLY A 23 4.31 17.13 -1.49
C GLY A 23 4.36 16.32 -2.77
N GLU A 24 5.14 15.24 -2.79
CA GLU A 24 5.25 14.37 -3.96
C GLU A 24 4.10 13.39 -4.03
N THR A 25 3.63 13.15 -5.25
CA THR A 25 2.63 12.12 -5.55
C THR A 25 3.31 11.00 -6.31
N LYS A 26 3.12 9.77 -5.86
CA LYS A 26 3.74 8.60 -6.51
C LYS A 26 2.72 7.49 -6.69
N THR A 27 2.90 6.70 -7.75
CA THR A 27 2.15 5.48 -7.98
C THR A 27 3.00 4.30 -7.53
N VAL A 28 2.45 3.50 -6.62
CA VAL A 28 3.12 2.32 -6.09
C VAL A 28 2.45 1.09 -6.67
N ASP A 29 3.19 0.32 -7.46
CA ASP A 29 2.73 -0.94 -8.04
C ASP A 29 3.17 -2.08 -7.13
N LEU A 30 2.20 -2.73 -6.49
CA LEU A 30 2.45 -3.81 -5.54
C LEU A 30 2.22 -5.21 -6.13
N SER A 31 1.87 -5.31 -7.42
CA SER A 31 1.46 -6.58 -8.02
C SER A 31 2.51 -7.68 -7.86
N GLN A 32 3.75 -7.41 -8.23
CA GLN A 32 4.82 -8.41 -8.14
C GLN A 32 5.17 -8.74 -6.68
N LYS A 33 5.19 -7.72 -5.83
CA LYS A 33 5.49 -7.90 -4.41
C LYS A 33 4.45 -8.76 -3.71
N LEU A 34 3.17 -8.54 -4.02
CA LEU A 34 2.09 -9.33 -3.44
C LEU A 34 2.16 -10.79 -3.87
N ILE A 35 2.51 -11.05 -5.14
CA ILE A 35 2.70 -12.41 -5.63
C ILE A 35 3.81 -13.10 -4.83
N ASP A 36 4.94 -12.41 -4.65
CA ASP A 36 6.08 -12.96 -3.93
C ASP A 36 5.78 -13.22 -2.45
N TRP A 37 5.09 -12.27 -1.80
CA TRP A 37 4.81 -12.37 -0.37
C TRP A 37 3.65 -13.33 -0.06
N SER A 38 2.82 -13.66 -1.02
CA SER A 38 1.66 -14.53 -0.82
C SER A 38 1.95 -16.01 -1.03
N LYS A 39 3.21 -16.39 -1.25
CA LYS A 39 3.60 -17.79 -1.51
C LYS A 39 3.41 -18.70 -0.32
N SER A 40 3.42 -18.17 0.90
CA SER A 40 3.14 -18.95 2.11
C SER A 40 1.64 -19.21 2.23
N ASP A 41 1.26 -20.43 2.62
CA ASP A 41 -0.14 -20.84 2.76
C ASP A 41 -0.89 -19.99 3.82
N ASN A 42 -0.18 -19.49 4.82
CA ASN A 42 -0.76 -18.70 5.91
C ASN A 42 -0.59 -17.20 5.71
N SER A 43 -0.16 -16.76 4.52
CA SER A 43 0.10 -15.35 4.28
C SER A 43 -1.19 -14.56 4.16
N LYS A 44 -1.30 -13.47 4.93
CA LYS A 44 -2.39 -12.51 4.82
C LYS A 44 -2.32 -11.73 3.50
N PHE A 45 -1.16 -11.70 2.86
CA PHE A 45 -1.00 -11.03 1.56
C PHE A 45 -1.85 -11.67 0.46
N LYS A 46 -2.28 -12.93 0.64
CA LYS A 46 -3.20 -13.56 -0.29
C LYS A 46 -4.51 -12.81 -0.41
N ASP A 47 -4.99 -12.20 0.68
CA ASP A 47 -6.20 -11.40 0.65
C ASP A 47 -6.07 -10.22 -0.30
N LEU A 48 -4.89 -9.62 -0.37
CA LEU A 48 -4.61 -8.47 -1.22
C LEU A 48 -4.50 -8.82 -2.70
N LEU A 49 -4.34 -10.11 -3.04
CA LEU A 49 -4.38 -10.57 -4.42
C LEU A 49 -5.79 -10.58 -4.98
N ASN A 50 -6.81 -10.54 -4.13
CA ASN A 50 -8.18 -10.32 -4.56
C ASN A 50 -8.36 -8.84 -4.90
N PRO A 51 -8.63 -8.47 -6.17
CA PRO A 51 -8.74 -7.07 -6.54
C PRO A 51 -9.83 -6.33 -5.78
N ASP A 52 -10.94 -6.99 -5.46
CA ASP A 52 -12.02 -6.37 -4.70
C ASP A 52 -11.60 -6.05 -3.26
N TYR A 53 -10.76 -6.89 -2.68
CA TYR A 53 -10.22 -6.62 -1.35
C TYR A 53 -9.13 -5.56 -1.38
N PHE A 54 -8.25 -5.61 -2.38
CA PHE A 54 -7.15 -4.64 -2.51
C PHE A 54 -7.67 -3.21 -2.53
N ILE A 55 -8.74 -2.95 -3.27
CA ILE A 55 -9.28 -1.59 -3.40
C ILE A 55 -9.94 -1.06 -2.13
N THR A 56 -10.09 -1.90 -1.09
CA THR A 56 -10.57 -1.44 0.22
C THR A 56 -9.47 -0.80 1.07
N VAL A 57 -8.29 -0.61 0.52
CA VAL A 57 -7.19 0.06 1.20
C VAL A 57 -7.63 1.39 1.78
N LYS A 58 -7.14 1.71 2.97
CA LYS A 58 -7.47 2.96 3.65
C LYS A 58 -6.24 3.59 4.25
N LEU A 59 -6.33 4.88 4.53
CA LEU A 59 -5.28 5.62 5.20
C LEU A 59 -5.43 5.43 6.71
N ASN A 60 -4.36 4.96 7.34
CA ASN A 60 -4.27 4.91 8.80
C ASN A 60 -3.66 6.23 9.28
N SER A 61 -4.47 7.09 9.88
CA SER A 61 -4.03 8.41 10.32
C SER A 61 -3.04 8.36 11.48
N ASP A 62 -3.08 7.30 12.29
CA ASP A 62 -2.16 7.16 13.42
C ASP A 62 -0.76 6.79 12.96
N LEU A 63 -0.65 5.90 11.98
CA LEU A 63 0.61 5.44 11.42
C LEU A 63 1.04 6.26 10.19
N GLU A 64 0.12 7.06 9.65
CA GLU A 64 0.31 7.86 8.44
C GLU A 64 0.81 7.02 7.25
N THR A 65 0.16 5.90 7.03
CA THR A 65 0.43 4.98 5.93
C THR A 65 -0.86 4.28 5.51
N VAL A 66 -0.75 3.46 4.45
CA VAL A 66 -1.89 2.70 3.96
C VAL A 66 -2.02 1.38 4.72
N CYS A 67 -3.24 0.92 4.92
CA CYS A 67 -3.49 -0.34 5.61
C CYS A 67 -4.77 -1.00 5.09
N TRP A 68 -4.95 -2.26 5.48
CA TRP A 68 -6.15 -3.06 5.20
C TRP A 68 -6.71 -3.60 6.50
N ASP A 69 -7.98 -3.98 6.48
CA ASP A 69 -8.68 -4.47 7.69
C ASP A 69 -8.10 -5.77 8.25
N ASN A 70 -7.39 -6.55 7.44
CA ASN A 70 -6.75 -7.79 7.90
C ASN A 70 -5.46 -7.57 8.71
N GLY A 71 -5.10 -6.31 8.97
CA GLY A 71 -3.92 -5.96 9.76
C GLY A 71 -2.67 -5.70 8.94
N ILE A 72 -2.73 -5.82 7.62
CA ILE A 72 -1.59 -5.51 6.77
C ILE A 72 -1.44 -4.00 6.63
N ASP A 73 -0.20 -3.53 6.78
CA ASP A 73 0.20 -2.17 6.47
C ASP A 73 1.59 -2.21 5.83
N PHE A 74 2.02 -1.08 5.29
CA PHE A 74 3.34 -0.94 4.70
C PHE A 74 4.03 0.28 5.28
N CYS A 75 5.35 0.17 5.47
CA CYS A 75 6.16 1.30 5.90
C CYS A 75 6.09 2.42 4.84
N PRO A 76 5.78 3.66 5.24
CA PRO A 76 5.70 4.76 4.28
C PRO A 76 7.00 4.99 3.51
N ASP A 77 8.15 4.80 4.15
CA ASP A 77 9.44 4.94 3.47
C ASP A 77 9.60 3.90 2.36
N SER A 78 9.14 2.67 2.61
CA SER A 78 9.16 1.62 1.60
C SER A 78 8.26 1.99 0.42
N LEU A 79 7.06 2.48 0.69
CA LEU A 79 6.15 2.93 -0.36
C LEU A 79 6.77 4.04 -1.19
N TYR A 80 7.45 4.97 -0.53
CA TYR A 80 8.14 6.05 -1.23
C TYR A 80 9.21 5.52 -2.18
N ASN A 81 10.01 4.56 -1.72
CA ASN A 81 11.08 3.96 -2.51
C ASN A 81 10.55 3.14 -3.69
N TRP A 82 9.41 2.47 -3.52
CA TRP A 82 8.81 1.68 -4.59
C TRP A 82 8.01 2.53 -5.58
N GLY A 83 7.59 3.72 -5.19
CA GLY A 83 6.77 4.60 -6.01
C GLY A 83 7.52 5.22 -7.17
N LYS A 84 6.77 5.58 -8.19
CA LYS A 84 7.30 6.24 -9.39
C LYS A 84 6.53 7.50 -9.74
#